data_a21b1fc44e5f11faf4cd16224409e214
#
_entry.id   a21b1fc44e5f11faf4cd16224409e214
#
_cell.length_a   1.000
_cell.length_b   1.000
_cell.length_c   1.000
_cell.angle_alpha   90.00
_cell.angle_beta   90.00
_cell.angle_gamma   90.00
#
_symmetry.space_group_name_H-M   'P 1'
#
loop_
_entity.id
_entity.type
_entity.pdbx_description
1 polymer ?
#
loop_
_entity_poly.entity_id
_entity_poly.type
_entity_poly.pdbx_seq_one_letter_code
_entity_poly.pdbx_strand_id
1 'polypeptide(L)'
;MEESKGSINKVIFGQRLKHLMTNYNETTYSLSAKFNLSPPTISRYTRGEMVPKTTTIRTMADYFDVSPLWLMGNDVSMYEKEPLDPHTSFDALAPVTVFKSIKYDLPVYSNEKSGITLQLPMEQLTAWGPTLALLMPDDSMAPTIEEGDQVIVKLHTFLKSGDLTAIHINHSDLIVRRVLFNKNQVILQPHNPAYNAELYNLKKDDIQIIGSVI
;
A
#
# COMPACT_ATOMS: atom_id res chain seq x y z
N MET A 1 25.46 -30.30 1.07
CA MET A 1 24.58 -29.44 1.90
C MET A 1 23.40 -29.09 1.02
N GLU A 2 22.26 -29.76 1.25
CA GLU A 2 21.02 -29.54 0.47
C GLU A 2 20.44 -28.19 0.84
N GLU A 3 20.28 -27.33 -0.17
CA GLU A 3 19.48 -26.12 -0.06
C GLU A 3 18.04 -26.53 0.30
N SER A 4 17.60 -26.17 1.49
CA SER A 4 16.22 -26.28 1.94
C SER A 4 15.35 -25.45 1.03
N LYS A 5 14.81 -26.04 -0.04
CA LYS A 5 13.69 -25.47 -0.82
C LYS A 5 12.55 -25.25 0.16
N GLY A 6 12.24 -23.98 0.46
CA GLY A 6 11.17 -23.60 1.38
C GLY A 6 9.87 -24.32 1.05
N SER A 7 9.47 -25.20 1.94
CA SER A 7 8.22 -25.96 1.83
C SER A 7 7.04 -25.00 1.96
N ILE A 8 6.11 -25.02 1.01
CA ILE A 8 4.92 -24.17 1.07
C ILE A 8 3.91 -24.79 2.04
N ASN A 9 3.60 -24.06 3.11
CA ASN A 9 2.52 -24.45 4.02
C ASN A 9 1.19 -23.95 3.49
N LYS A 10 0.40 -24.85 2.90
CA LYS A 10 -0.88 -24.51 2.23
C LYS A 10 -1.92 -23.86 3.15
N VAL A 11 -1.95 -24.24 4.42
CA VAL A 11 -2.93 -23.71 5.38
C VAL A 11 -2.54 -22.27 5.75
N ILE A 12 -1.27 -22.05 6.10
CA ILE A 12 -0.75 -20.71 6.43
C ILE A 12 -0.83 -19.79 5.20
N PHE A 13 -0.47 -20.29 4.01
CA PHE A 13 -0.64 -19.55 2.76
C PHE A 13 -2.08 -19.07 2.57
N GLY A 14 -3.06 -19.96 2.73
CA GLY A 14 -4.47 -19.62 2.57
C GLY A 14 -4.95 -18.58 3.58
N GLN A 15 -4.53 -18.69 4.84
CA GLN A 15 -4.84 -17.72 5.89
C GLN A 15 -4.23 -16.35 5.59
N ARG A 16 -2.96 -16.31 5.19
CA ARG A 16 -2.25 -15.08 4.85
C ARG A 16 -2.84 -14.42 3.59
N LEU A 17 -3.15 -15.21 2.56
CA LEU A 17 -3.84 -14.69 1.37
C LEU A 17 -5.21 -14.10 1.71
N LYS A 18 -6.02 -14.79 2.53
CA LYS A 18 -7.31 -14.28 2.97
C LYS A 18 -7.18 -12.97 3.77
N HIS A 19 -6.16 -12.89 4.63
CA HIS A 19 -5.85 -11.67 5.39
C HIS A 19 -5.52 -10.51 4.44
N LEU A 20 -4.64 -10.73 3.44
CA LEU A 20 -4.30 -9.74 2.43
C LEU A 20 -5.53 -9.31 1.63
N MET A 21 -6.35 -10.24 1.17
CA MET A 21 -7.58 -9.93 0.44
C MET A 21 -8.51 -9.01 1.25
N THR A 22 -8.64 -9.26 2.55
CA THR A 22 -9.47 -8.42 3.42
C THR A 22 -8.89 -7.02 3.55
N ASN A 23 -7.57 -6.90 3.75
CA ASN A 23 -6.90 -5.61 3.94
C ASN A 23 -6.91 -4.76 2.67
N TYR A 24 -6.89 -5.39 1.51
CA TYR A 24 -6.87 -4.74 0.21
C TYR A 24 -8.26 -4.63 -0.45
N ASN A 25 -9.33 -4.98 0.28
CA ASN A 25 -10.70 -5.03 -0.24
C ASN A 25 -10.86 -5.90 -1.51
N GLU A 26 -10.01 -6.93 -1.63
CA GLU A 26 -10.03 -7.83 -2.77
C GLU A 26 -11.03 -8.95 -2.58
N THR A 27 -11.70 -9.30 -3.69
CA THR A 27 -12.60 -10.45 -3.77
C THR A 27 -11.95 -11.59 -4.55
N THR A 28 -12.54 -12.79 -4.49
CA THR A 28 -12.10 -13.90 -5.35
C THR A 28 -12.22 -13.58 -6.84
N TYR A 29 -13.19 -12.75 -7.22
CA TYR A 29 -13.40 -12.31 -8.60
C TYR A 29 -12.38 -11.28 -9.04
N SER A 30 -12.10 -10.26 -8.23
CA SER A 30 -11.11 -9.23 -8.56
C SER A 30 -9.71 -9.83 -8.67
N LEU A 31 -9.30 -10.68 -7.72
CA LEU A 31 -8.00 -11.36 -7.80
C LEU A 31 -7.91 -12.34 -8.96
N SER A 32 -9.00 -13.06 -9.28
CA SER A 32 -8.97 -13.98 -10.41
C SER A 32 -8.71 -13.25 -11.73
N ALA A 33 -9.32 -12.10 -11.94
CA ALA A 33 -9.08 -11.26 -13.10
C ALA A 33 -7.63 -10.75 -13.15
N LYS A 34 -7.08 -10.27 -12.02
CA LYS A 34 -5.71 -9.74 -11.93
C LYS A 34 -4.63 -10.80 -12.20
N PHE A 35 -4.83 -12.02 -11.75
CA PHE A 35 -3.84 -13.09 -11.88
C PHE A 35 -4.15 -14.08 -13.00
N ASN A 36 -5.14 -13.82 -13.84
CA ASN A 36 -5.61 -14.71 -14.90
C ASN A 36 -5.88 -16.14 -14.40
N LEU A 37 -6.60 -16.20 -13.27
CA LEU A 37 -7.02 -17.44 -12.60
C LEU A 37 -8.56 -17.51 -12.56
N SER A 38 -9.11 -18.68 -12.25
CA SER A 38 -10.55 -18.78 -12.02
C SER A 38 -10.93 -18.40 -10.57
N PRO A 39 -12.12 -17.80 -10.30
CA PRO A 39 -12.56 -17.52 -8.94
C PRO A 39 -12.57 -18.76 -8.03
N PRO A 40 -12.98 -19.97 -8.49
CA PRO A 40 -12.85 -21.19 -7.70
C PRO A 40 -11.40 -21.52 -7.31
N THR A 41 -10.41 -21.19 -8.17
CA THR A 41 -8.99 -21.40 -7.86
C THR A 41 -8.55 -20.52 -6.70
N ILE A 42 -8.88 -19.24 -6.73
CA ILE A 42 -8.59 -18.32 -5.61
C ILE A 42 -9.27 -18.81 -4.32
N SER A 43 -10.52 -19.22 -4.41
CA SER A 43 -11.26 -19.78 -3.27
C SER A 43 -10.59 -21.03 -2.66
N ARG A 44 -10.06 -21.94 -3.50
CA ARG A 44 -9.30 -23.11 -3.01
C ARG A 44 -7.98 -22.71 -2.35
N TYR A 45 -7.31 -21.68 -2.87
CA TYR A 45 -6.10 -21.12 -2.26
C TYR A 45 -6.39 -20.59 -0.85
N THR A 46 -7.44 -19.77 -0.69
CA THR A 46 -7.80 -19.18 0.62
C THR A 46 -8.25 -20.20 1.65
N ARG A 47 -8.77 -21.37 1.20
CA ARG A 47 -9.13 -22.47 2.10
C ARG A 47 -7.97 -23.43 2.40
N GLY A 48 -6.80 -23.21 1.79
CA GLY A 48 -5.65 -24.10 1.96
C GLY A 48 -5.84 -25.48 1.32
N GLU A 49 -6.76 -25.62 0.35
CA GLU A 49 -7.03 -26.86 -0.36
C GLU A 49 -6.03 -27.11 -1.50
N MET A 50 -5.46 -26.04 -2.03
CA MET A 50 -4.51 -26.09 -3.15
C MET A 50 -3.37 -25.10 -2.92
N VAL A 51 -2.18 -25.44 -3.45
CA VAL A 51 -1.00 -24.57 -3.42
C VAL A 51 -0.77 -23.99 -4.81
N PRO A 52 -0.57 -22.66 -4.95
CA PRO A 52 -0.15 -22.06 -6.20
C PRO A 52 1.24 -22.51 -6.61
N LYS A 53 1.57 -22.35 -7.89
CA LYS A 53 2.96 -22.44 -8.35
C LYS A 53 3.80 -21.30 -7.73
N THR A 54 5.09 -21.52 -7.54
CA THR A 54 5.99 -20.51 -6.97
C THR A 54 5.97 -19.19 -7.74
N THR A 55 5.83 -19.25 -9.08
CA THR A 55 5.66 -18.06 -9.92
C THR A 55 4.41 -17.28 -9.56
N THR A 56 3.27 -17.96 -9.37
CA THR A 56 2.02 -17.33 -8.96
C THR A 56 2.13 -16.71 -7.57
N ILE A 57 2.83 -17.39 -6.63
CA ILE A 57 3.06 -16.84 -5.29
C ILE A 57 3.90 -15.56 -5.37
N ARG A 58 4.94 -15.54 -6.20
CA ARG A 58 5.76 -14.33 -6.40
C ARG A 58 4.91 -13.19 -6.95
N THR A 59 4.13 -13.44 -8.02
CA THR A 59 3.24 -12.41 -8.60
C THR A 59 2.21 -11.90 -7.57
N MET A 60 1.66 -12.78 -6.73
CA MET A 60 0.76 -12.36 -5.65
C MET A 60 1.50 -11.57 -4.57
N ALA A 61 2.69 -11.98 -4.19
CA ALA A 61 3.52 -11.30 -3.20
C ALA A 61 3.93 -9.91 -3.68
N ASP A 62 4.32 -9.78 -4.95
CA ASP A 62 4.63 -8.50 -5.59
C ASP A 62 3.40 -7.57 -5.62
N TYR A 63 2.22 -8.12 -5.94
CA TYR A 63 0.98 -7.36 -5.97
C TYR A 63 0.59 -6.80 -4.58
N PHE A 64 0.74 -7.62 -3.54
CA PHE A 64 0.42 -7.22 -2.18
C PHE A 64 1.59 -6.56 -1.44
N ASP A 65 2.73 -6.38 -2.12
CA ASP A 65 3.98 -5.84 -1.57
C ASP A 65 4.43 -6.56 -0.28
N VAL A 66 4.41 -7.89 -0.32
CA VAL A 66 4.82 -8.75 0.80
C VAL A 66 5.93 -9.72 0.41
N SER A 67 6.64 -10.26 1.38
CA SER A 67 7.65 -11.30 1.17
C SER A 67 7.02 -12.57 0.59
N PRO A 68 7.53 -13.11 -0.54
CA PRO A 68 7.08 -14.40 -1.06
C PRO A 68 7.30 -15.53 -0.05
N LEU A 69 8.40 -15.52 0.71
CA LEU A 69 8.70 -16.50 1.75
C LEU A 69 7.66 -16.43 2.88
N TRP A 70 7.32 -15.22 3.32
CA TRP A 70 6.25 -15.05 4.29
C TRP A 70 4.94 -15.61 3.71
N LEU A 71 4.56 -15.25 2.52
CA LEU A 71 3.32 -15.73 1.90
C LEU A 71 3.30 -17.26 1.76
N MET A 72 4.44 -17.90 1.53
CA MET A 72 4.60 -19.38 1.51
C MET A 72 4.40 -20.03 2.88
N GLY A 73 4.37 -19.27 3.96
CA GLY A 73 4.17 -19.78 5.32
C GLY A 73 5.44 -19.90 6.15
N ASN A 74 6.57 -19.35 5.69
CA ASN A 74 7.80 -19.31 6.47
C ASN A 74 7.69 -18.30 7.61
N ASP A 75 8.49 -18.50 8.65
CA ASP A 75 8.59 -17.61 9.80
C ASP A 75 9.60 -16.50 9.51
N VAL A 76 9.20 -15.59 8.66
CA VAL A 76 9.93 -14.39 8.26
C VAL A 76 9.01 -13.19 8.33
N SER A 77 9.55 -11.99 8.34
CA SER A 77 8.75 -10.76 8.30
C SER A 77 7.87 -10.71 7.04
N MET A 78 6.64 -10.21 7.17
CA MET A 78 5.71 -10.01 6.07
C MET A 78 6.29 -9.09 4.99
N TYR A 79 7.13 -8.13 5.37
CA TYR A 79 7.70 -7.10 4.51
C TYR A 79 9.21 -7.28 4.27
N GLU A 80 9.76 -8.45 4.56
CA GLU A 80 11.18 -8.72 4.42
C GLU A 80 11.58 -8.77 2.94
N LYS A 81 12.17 -7.71 2.46
CA LYS A 81 12.96 -7.68 1.21
C LYS A 81 14.41 -7.94 1.60
N GLU A 82 14.87 -9.16 1.44
CA GLU A 82 16.22 -9.68 1.72
C GLU A 82 16.70 -9.54 3.19
N PRO A 83 17.47 -10.50 3.71
CA PRO A 83 17.99 -10.42 5.08
C PRO A 83 18.86 -9.16 5.18
N LEU A 84 18.45 -8.24 6.04
CA LEU A 84 19.31 -7.16 6.49
C LEU A 84 20.60 -7.80 7.02
N ASP A 85 21.74 -7.46 6.42
CA ASP A 85 23.05 -7.82 6.93
C ASP A 85 23.07 -7.49 8.44
N PRO A 86 23.37 -8.46 9.34
CA PRO A 86 23.41 -8.21 10.79
C PRO A 86 24.40 -7.11 11.19
N HIS A 87 25.22 -6.62 10.26
CA HIS A 87 26.14 -5.50 10.43
C HIS A 87 25.59 -4.16 9.90
N THR A 88 24.34 -4.11 9.38
CA THR A 88 23.74 -2.84 9.02
C THR A 88 23.44 -2.07 10.31
N SER A 89 24.21 -1.04 10.60
CA SER A 89 23.99 -0.19 11.76
C SER A 89 22.59 0.43 11.66
N PHE A 90 21.87 0.54 12.78
CA PHE A 90 20.56 1.20 12.85
C PHE A 90 20.58 2.67 12.41
N ASP A 91 21.77 3.25 12.25
CA ASP A 91 22.02 4.58 11.72
C ASP A 91 22.00 4.65 10.17
N ALA A 92 21.78 3.52 9.48
CA ALA A 92 21.76 3.50 8.03
C ALA A 92 20.56 4.31 7.48
N LEU A 93 20.84 5.22 6.58
CA LEU A 93 19.83 5.94 5.81
C LEU A 93 19.48 5.13 4.54
N ALA A 94 18.21 5.10 4.20
CA ALA A 94 17.75 4.50 2.97
C ALA A 94 17.13 5.55 2.04
N PRO A 95 17.37 5.46 0.73
CA PRO A 95 16.85 6.40 -0.24
C PRO A 95 15.36 6.14 -0.49
N VAL A 96 14.52 7.17 -0.37
CA VAL A 96 13.10 7.15 -0.72
C VAL A 96 12.89 8.15 -1.85
N THR A 97 12.45 7.65 -3.01
CA THR A 97 12.17 8.51 -4.17
C THR A 97 10.91 9.33 -3.91
N VAL A 98 10.99 10.64 -4.16
CA VAL A 98 9.84 11.54 -4.11
C VAL A 98 9.20 11.61 -5.49
N PHE A 99 7.91 11.29 -5.57
CA PHE A 99 7.12 11.38 -6.78
C PHE A 99 6.53 12.79 -6.92
N LYS A 100 6.38 13.27 -8.15
CA LYS A 100 5.78 14.56 -8.44
C LYS A 100 4.26 14.48 -8.39
N SER A 101 3.71 13.38 -8.90
CA SER A 101 2.29 13.04 -8.83
C SER A 101 2.12 11.52 -8.88
N ILE A 102 1.02 11.02 -8.39
CA ILE A 102 0.62 9.61 -8.52
C ILE A 102 -0.71 9.58 -9.27
N LYS A 103 -0.71 8.92 -10.42
CA LYS A 103 -1.90 8.78 -11.27
C LYS A 103 -2.67 7.51 -10.93
N TYR A 104 -3.99 7.59 -11.03
CA TYR A 104 -4.91 6.52 -10.66
C TYR A 104 -4.61 5.18 -11.38
N ASP A 105 -4.41 5.22 -12.69
CA ASP A 105 -4.30 4.01 -13.52
C ASP A 105 -2.86 3.50 -13.71
N LEU A 106 -1.87 4.10 -13.05
CA LEU A 106 -0.48 3.73 -13.21
C LEU A 106 0.08 3.03 -11.97
N PRO A 107 0.91 1.98 -12.17
CA PRO A 107 1.72 1.46 -11.08
C PRO A 107 2.58 2.57 -10.47
N VAL A 108 2.78 2.55 -9.14
CA VAL A 108 3.49 3.62 -8.41
C VAL A 108 4.83 3.98 -9.05
N TYR A 109 5.63 2.99 -9.45
CA TYR A 109 6.97 3.23 -10.03
C TYR A 109 6.95 3.79 -11.46
N SER A 110 5.81 3.78 -12.13
CA SER A 110 5.63 4.33 -13.48
C SER A 110 5.26 5.81 -13.46
N ASN A 111 5.05 6.37 -12.28
CA ASN A 111 4.70 7.77 -12.11
C ASN A 111 5.92 8.69 -12.23
N GLU A 112 5.66 9.98 -12.49
CA GLU A 112 6.68 10.99 -12.65
C GLU A 112 7.43 11.22 -11.34
N LYS A 113 8.76 11.06 -11.37
CA LYS A 113 9.64 11.34 -10.24
C LYS A 113 9.97 12.82 -10.21
N SER A 114 10.04 13.39 -9.01
CA SER A 114 10.40 14.81 -8.84
C SER A 114 11.89 15.10 -9.06
N GLY A 115 12.75 14.07 -9.09
CA GLY A 115 14.20 14.20 -9.05
C GLY A 115 14.75 14.30 -7.62
N ILE A 116 13.91 14.41 -6.61
CA ILE A 116 14.29 14.46 -5.20
C ILE A 116 14.32 13.03 -4.63
N THR A 117 15.34 12.79 -3.79
CA THR A 117 15.45 11.55 -3.02
C THR A 117 15.67 11.91 -1.56
N LEU A 118 14.76 11.49 -0.70
CA LEU A 118 14.89 11.61 0.75
C LEU A 118 15.83 10.54 1.28
N GLN A 119 16.64 10.89 2.27
CA GLN A 119 17.44 9.93 3.03
C GLN A 119 16.77 9.75 4.39
N LEU A 120 16.11 8.63 4.60
CA LEU A 120 15.34 8.35 5.81
C LEU A 120 15.98 7.24 6.62
N PRO A 121 15.96 7.33 7.97
CA PRO A 121 16.46 6.27 8.82
C PRO A 121 15.78 4.94 8.53
N MET A 122 16.56 3.88 8.35
CA MET A 122 16.06 2.52 8.08
C MET A 122 15.14 2.03 9.20
N GLU A 123 15.42 2.40 10.43
CA GLU A 123 14.57 2.08 11.58
C GLU A 123 13.16 2.65 11.41
N GLN A 124 13.03 3.91 10.99
CA GLN A 124 11.73 4.54 10.74
C GLN A 124 10.99 3.87 9.59
N LEU A 125 11.69 3.59 8.49
CA LEU A 125 11.09 2.89 7.34
C LEU A 125 10.62 1.49 7.73
N THR A 126 11.39 0.79 8.54
CA THR A 126 11.00 -0.53 9.07
C THR A 126 9.76 -0.44 9.97
N ALA A 127 9.71 0.57 10.85
CA ALA A 127 8.58 0.78 11.75
C ALA A 127 7.31 1.23 11.02
N TRP A 128 7.44 2.02 9.95
CA TRP A 128 6.31 2.49 9.16
C TRP A 128 5.79 1.43 8.18
N GLY A 129 6.65 0.50 7.75
CA GLY A 129 6.36 -0.46 6.68
C GLY A 129 6.43 0.19 5.29
N PRO A 130 5.69 -0.33 4.29
CA PRO A 130 5.71 0.22 2.95
C PRO A 130 5.32 1.69 2.93
N THR A 131 6.20 2.52 2.38
CA THR A 131 6.04 3.98 2.29
C THR A 131 6.36 4.48 0.89
N LEU A 132 5.75 5.59 0.52
CA LEU A 132 6.17 6.40 -0.62
C LEU A 132 6.30 7.85 -0.17
N ALA A 133 7.03 8.67 -0.95
CA ALA A 133 7.08 10.10 -0.75
C ALA A 133 6.57 10.80 -2.02
N LEU A 134 5.87 11.91 -1.85
CA LEU A 134 5.39 12.73 -2.96
C LEU A 134 5.47 14.21 -2.62
N LEU A 135 5.41 15.05 -3.65
CA LEU A 135 5.21 16.49 -3.47
C LEU A 135 3.73 16.75 -3.20
N MET A 136 3.46 17.65 -2.24
CA MET A 136 2.09 18.11 -2.00
C MET A 136 1.55 18.76 -3.27
N PRO A 137 0.41 18.29 -3.81
CA PRO A 137 -0.02 18.67 -5.16
C PRO A 137 -0.67 20.06 -5.22
N ASP A 138 -1.13 20.59 -4.09
CA ASP A 138 -1.82 21.88 -3.99
C ASP A 138 -1.68 22.51 -2.59
N ASP A 139 -2.15 23.72 -2.41
CA ASP A 139 -2.10 24.47 -1.14
C ASP A 139 -3.32 24.24 -0.22
N SER A 140 -4.14 23.25 -0.49
CA SER A 140 -5.38 22.99 0.27
C SER A 140 -5.16 22.64 1.74
N MET A 141 -3.97 22.21 2.09
CA MET A 141 -3.58 21.90 3.47
C MET A 141 -2.74 23.00 4.11
N ALA A 142 -2.54 24.12 3.43
CA ALA A 142 -1.85 25.30 4.00
C ALA A 142 -2.62 25.85 5.23
N PRO A 143 -1.91 26.40 6.22
CA PRO A 143 -0.47 26.58 6.29
C PRO A 143 0.29 25.36 6.88
N THR A 144 -0.39 24.25 7.14
CA THR A 144 0.25 23.08 7.79
C THR A 144 1.16 22.33 6.82
N ILE A 145 0.72 22.17 5.57
CA ILE A 145 1.46 21.59 4.46
C ILE A 145 1.23 22.51 3.26
N GLU A 146 2.28 23.00 2.68
CA GLU A 146 2.22 23.90 1.52
C GLU A 146 2.38 23.12 0.21
N GLU A 147 1.94 23.70 -0.90
CA GLU A 147 2.17 23.12 -2.23
C GLU A 147 3.66 22.92 -2.47
N GLY A 148 4.06 21.75 -2.94
CA GLY A 148 5.44 21.37 -3.19
C GLY A 148 6.19 20.83 -1.97
N ASP A 149 5.61 20.84 -0.78
CA ASP A 149 6.20 20.18 0.38
C ASP A 149 6.33 18.68 0.13
N GLN A 150 7.36 18.08 0.73
CA GLN A 150 7.60 16.64 0.64
C GLN A 150 6.81 15.93 1.74
N VAL A 151 5.84 15.14 1.36
CA VAL A 151 5.03 14.36 2.29
C VAL A 151 5.32 12.86 2.17
N ILE A 152 5.39 12.19 3.31
CA ILE A 152 5.58 10.75 3.39
C ILE A 152 4.23 10.10 3.59
N VAL A 153 3.92 9.12 2.77
CA VAL A 153 2.67 8.35 2.82
C VAL A 153 2.99 6.93 3.24
N LYS A 154 2.45 6.52 4.36
CA LYS A 154 2.47 5.14 4.83
C LYS A 154 1.34 4.38 4.13
N LEU A 155 1.72 3.41 3.30
CA LEU A 155 0.77 2.61 2.51
C LEU A 155 -0.01 1.64 3.39
N HIS A 156 -1.22 1.28 2.97
CA HIS A 156 -2.02 0.21 3.56
C HIS A 156 -2.24 0.31 5.08
N THR A 157 -2.43 1.53 5.58
CA THR A 157 -2.74 1.76 6.98
C THR A 157 -4.25 1.72 7.26
N PHE A 158 -4.61 1.31 8.48
CA PHE A 158 -5.96 1.51 8.97
C PHE A 158 -6.17 2.99 9.25
N LEU A 159 -7.00 3.64 8.43
CA LEU A 159 -7.33 5.03 8.62
C LEU A 159 -8.32 5.22 9.74
N LYS A 160 -8.07 6.24 10.53
CA LYS A 160 -9.05 6.78 11.50
C LYS A 160 -9.68 8.04 10.91
N SER A 161 -10.92 8.30 11.32
CA SER A 161 -11.56 9.57 10.98
C SER A 161 -10.73 10.73 11.53
N GLY A 162 -10.32 11.63 10.65
CA GLY A 162 -9.44 12.76 10.98
C GLY A 162 -8.00 12.61 10.52
N ASP A 163 -7.59 11.45 10.00
CA ASP A 163 -6.24 11.25 9.48
C ASP A 163 -6.02 12.05 8.19
N LEU A 164 -4.79 12.56 8.02
CA LEU A 164 -4.33 13.05 6.73
C LEU A 164 -4.10 11.86 5.81
N THR A 165 -4.67 11.92 4.60
CA THR A 165 -4.77 10.75 3.73
C THR A 165 -4.43 11.13 2.31
N ALA A 166 -3.61 10.32 1.68
CA ALA A 166 -3.38 10.33 0.25
C ALA A 166 -4.46 9.44 -0.42
N ILE A 167 -5.23 10.02 -1.34
CA ILE A 167 -6.47 9.42 -1.85
C ILE A 167 -6.72 9.80 -3.31
N HIS A 168 -7.24 8.86 -4.09
CA HIS A 168 -7.83 9.11 -5.41
C HIS A 168 -9.35 9.15 -5.30
N ILE A 169 -9.98 10.05 -6.02
CA ILE A 169 -11.43 10.18 -6.11
C ILE A 169 -11.84 10.17 -7.57
N ASN A 170 -12.77 9.28 -7.95
CA ASN A 170 -13.35 9.21 -9.27
C ASN A 170 -12.30 9.24 -10.41
N HIS A 171 -11.25 8.43 -10.26
CA HIS A 171 -10.12 8.31 -11.20
C HIS A 171 -9.26 9.60 -11.35
N SER A 172 -9.37 10.53 -10.40
CA SER A 172 -8.51 11.72 -10.40
C SER A 172 -7.06 11.41 -10.02
N ASP A 173 -6.18 12.38 -10.24
CA ASP A 173 -4.83 12.33 -9.67
C ASP A 173 -4.89 12.33 -8.13
N LEU A 174 -3.83 11.86 -7.50
CA LEU A 174 -3.75 11.76 -6.05
C LEU A 174 -3.85 13.15 -5.41
N ILE A 175 -4.69 13.23 -4.39
CA ILE A 175 -4.83 14.40 -3.52
C ILE A 175 -4.53 14.03 -2.07
N VAL A 176 -4.16 15.02 -1.27
CA VAL A 176 -3.92 14.86 0.17
C VAL A 176 -4.93 15.71 0.93
N ARG A 177 -5.75 15.10 1.76
CA ARG A 177 -6.80 15.75 2.56
C ARG A 177 -6.93 15.10 3.93
N ARG A 178 -7.50 15.82 4.85
CA ARG A 178 -8.03 15.22 6.08
C ARG A 178 -9.32 14.47 5.75
N VAL A 179 -9.37 13.19 6.06
CA VAL A 179 -10.52 12.33 5.74
C VAL A 179 -11.38 12.10 6.97
N LEU A 180 -12.65 12.42 6.89
CA LEU A 180 -13.64 12.11 7.92
C LEU A 180 -14.63 11.08 7.40
N PHE A 181 -14.92 10.06 8.19
CA PHE A 181 -15.87 9.01 7.86
C PHE A 181 -17.20 9.25 8.58
N ASN A 182 -18.31 9.22 7.83
CA ASN A 182 -19.66 9.30 8.39
C ASN A 182 -20.56 8.26 7.69
N LYS A 183 -20.77 7.10 8.34
CA LYS A 183 -21.56 5.97 7.80
C LYS A 183 -21.11 5.56 6.38
N ASN A 184 -21.85 5.96 5.35
CA ASN A 184 -21.56 5.66 3.95
C ASN A 184 -20.95 6.85 3.19
N GLN A 185 -20.46 7.86 3.90
CA GLN A 185 -19.91 9.08 3.33
C GLN A 185 -18.47 9.29 3.76
N VAL A 186 -17.71 9.87 2.87
CA VAL A 186 -16.35 10.36 3.11
C VAL A 186 -16.36 11.87 2.89
N ILE A 187 -15.88 12.61 3.87
CA ILE A 187 -15.72 14.05 3.80
C ILE A 187 -14.22 14.32 3.67
N LEU A 188 -13.83 14.99 2.59
CA LEU A 188 -12.49 15.48 2.39
C LEU A 188 -12.43 16.91 2.88
N GLN A 189 -11.73 17.12 3.99
CA GLN A 189 -11.63 18.40 4.65
C GLN A 189 -10.27 19.04 4.37
N PRO A 190 -10.22 20.17 3.66
CA PRO A 190 -9.03 20.98 3.53
C PRO A 190 -8.71 21.69 4.86
N HIS A 191 -7.47 22.10 5.05
CA HIS A 191 -7.07 22.99 6.15
C HIS A 191 -7.12 24.44 5.72
N ASN A 192 -6.81 24.72 4.45
CA ASN A 192 -6.88 26.05 3.89
C ASN A 192 -8.36 26.50 3.72
N PRO A 193 -8.78 27.61 4.36
CA PRO A 193 -10.18 28.09 4.29
C PRO A 193 -10.59 28.59 2.90
N ALA A 194 -9.66 28.74 1.96
CA ALA A 194 -9.97 29.06 0.58
C ALA A 194 -10.62 27.88 -0.19
N TYR A 195 -10.53 26.66 0.37
CA TYR A 195 -11.10 25.45 -0.19
C TYR A 195 -12.33 25.02 0.59
N ASN A 196 -13.32 24.48 -0.11
CA ASN A 196 -14.50 23.89 0.52
C ASN A 196 -14.27 22.41 0.86
N ALA A 197 -14.92 21.94 1.91
CA ALA A 197 -15.01 20.51 2.17
C ALA A 197 -15.85 19.80 1.10
N GLU A 198 -15.40 18.64 0.67
CA GLU A 198 -16.03 17.83 -0.36
C GLU A 198 -16.64 16.57 0.26
N LEU A 199 -17.85 16.21 -0.20
CA LEU A 199 -18.60 15.07 0.30
C LEU A 199 -18.75 14.03 -0.80
N TYR A 200 -18.32 12.80 -0.51
CA TYR A 200 -18.41 11.65 -1.41
C TYR A 200 -19.16 10.48 -0.76
N ASN A 201 -19.76 9.64 -1.59
CA ASN A 201 -20.55 8.50 -1.15
C ASN A 201 -19.80 7.18 -1.47
N LEU A 202 -19.45 6.42 -0.46
CA LEU A 202 -18.71 5.14 -0.58
C LEU A 202 -19.36 4.08 -1.50
N LYS A 203 -20.65 4.25 -1.84
CA LYS A 203 -21.37 3.31 -2.73
C LYS A 203 -21.49 3.81 -4.17
N LYS A 204 -21.25 5.09 -4.42
CA LYS A 204 -21.47 5.73 -5.72
C LYS A 204 -20.19 6.25 -6.35
N ASP A 205 -19.30 6.76 -5.50
CA ASP A 205 -18.04 7.34 -5.91
C ASP A 205 -16.93 6.29 -5.83
N ASP A 206 -16.00 6.34 -6.78
CA ASP A 206 -14.81 5.52 -6.74
C ASP A 206 -13.79 6.21 -5.83
N ILE A 207 -13.50 5.58 -4.70
CA ILE A 207 -12.63 6.11 -3.65
C ILE A 207 -11.52 5.10 -3.40
N GLN A 208 -10.31 5.45 -3.81
CA GLN A 208 -9.13 4.63 -3.57
C GLN A 208 -8.20 5.31 -2.57
N ILE A 209 -8.15 4.76 -1.38
CA ILE A 209 -7.22 5.21 -0.34
C ILE A 209 -5.85 4.59 -0.60
N ILE A 210 -4.81 5.41 -0.69
CA ILE A 210 -3.43 4.99 -0.88
C ILE A 210 -2.74 4.79 0.46
N GLY A 211 -2.94 5.71 1.39
CA GLY A 211 -2.36 5.59 2.71
C GLY A 211 -2.52 6.84 3.57
N SER A 212 -1.98 6.79 4.79
CA SER A 212 -1.94 7.94 5.69
C SER A 212 -0.66 8.75 5.51
N VAL A 213 -0.77 10.07 5.53
CA VAL A 213 0.37 10.99 5.58
C VAL A 213 0.89 11.06 7.02
N ILE A 214 2.23 10.97 7.19
CA ILE A 214 2.94 10.98 8.47
C ILE A 214 3.99 12.07 8.51
#